data_3e87d8d705dc93c9f31ca219cc645fe9
#
_entry.id   3e87d8d705dc93c9f31ca219cc645fe9
#
_cell.length_a   1.000
_cell.length_b   1.000
_cell.length_c   1.000
_cell.angle_alpha   90.00
_cell.angle_beta   90.00
_cell.angle_gamma   90.00
#
_symmetry.space_group_name_H-M   'P 1'
#
loop_
_entity.id
_entity.type
_entity.pdbx_description
1 polymer ?
#
loop_
_entity_poly.entity_id
_entity_poly.type
_entity_poly.pdbx_seq_one_letter_code
_entity_poly.pdbx_strand_id
1 'polypeptide(L)'
;NKEDILGNKNTKITIPKGLLFSYLKVSNVDINNPDNFGILYLSNELKELSKSGNYKKYPISTVMLIRSLLEQALKYQLNKLGEWDGFVTQEKIKNKNNKEPGLEKIIDYCHGNTNRIFSNDAKTQRSFNMFASNIGTKDYFDMLIHHPECAVADSEIIEKITNNGLYRVIQYIFNNT
;
A
#
# COMPACT_ATOMS: atom_id res chain seq x y z
N ASN A 1 24.87 -32.55 15.68
CA ASN A 1 23.46 -32.22 15.84
C ASN A 1 23.35 -30.75 16.18
N LYS A 2 23.17 -29.95 15.18
CA LYS A 2 22.72 -28.57 15.29
C LYS A 2 21.55 -28.42 14.37
N GLU A 3 20.37 -28.56 14.88
CA GLU A 3 19.14 -28.11 14.29
C GLU A 3 19.00 -26.64 14.65
N ASP A 4 19.34 -25.75 13.74
CA ASP A 4 19.12 -24.31 13.88
C ASP A 4 17.74 -23.94 13.38
N ILE A 5 16.98 -23.70 14.30
CA ILE A 5 15.85 -22.83 14.59
C ILE A 5 15.76 -21.67 13.58
N LEU A 6 15.01 -21.87 12.52
CA LEU A 6 14.41 -20.78 11.72
C LEU A 6 13.26 -20.19 12.54
N GLY A 7 13.63 -19.25 13.39
CA GLY A 7 12.70 -18.47 14.17
C GLY A 7 11.87 -17.57 13.27
N ASN A 8 10.67 -18.02 12.98
CA ASN A 8 9.63 -17.26 12.33
C ASN A 8 9.25 -16.07 13.23
N LYS A 9 9.96 -14.94 13.06
CA LYS A 9 9.62 -13.68 13.75
C LYS A 9 8.35 -13.11 13.13
N ASN A 10 7.21 -13.62 13.59
CA ASN A 10 5.93 -12.94 13.43
C ASN A 10 6.00 -11.58 14.14
N THR A 11 6.55 -10.59 13.47
CA THR A 11 6.55 -9.21 13.97
C THR A 11 5.11 -8.75 14.03
N LYS A 12 4.58 -8.68 15.23
CA LYS A 12 3.21 -8.24 15.50
C LYS A 12 3.07 -6.79 15.03
N ILE A 13 2.45 -6.58 13.88
CA ILE A 13 2.17 -5.23 13.38
C ILE A 13 1.10 -4.62 14.28
N THR A 14 1.54 -3.68 15.12
CA THR A 14 0.63 -2.90 15.96
C THR A 14 0.23 -1.65 15.20
N ILE A 15 -1.07 -1.45 15.00
CA ILE A 15 -1.61 -0.26 14.36
C ILE A 15 -1.75 0.82 15.42
N PRO A 16 -0.99 1.92 15.35
CA PRO A 16 -1.14 3.03 16.28
C PRO A 16 -2.49 3.71 16.04
N LYS A 17 -3.26 3.95 17.09
CA LYS A 17 -4.51 4.70 16.99
C LYS A 17 -4.20 6.18 16.75
N GLY A 18 -4.82 6.77 15.72
CA GLY A 18 -4.96 8.22 15.57
C GLY A 18 -3.81 8.98 14.90
N LEU A 19 -2.76 8.31 14.40
CA LEU A 19 -1.60 8.99 13.81
C LEU A 19 -1.27 8.53 12.38
N LEU A 20 -2.24 8.04 11.61
CA LEU A 20 -2.07 7.59 10.23
C LEU A 20 -0.77 6.77 10.04
N PHE A 21 0.20 7.33 9.31
CA PHE A 21 1.48 6.70 8.96
C PHE A 21 2.67 7.18 9.78
N SER A 22 2.46 7.87 10.93
CA SER A 22 3.56 8.41 11.76
C SER A 22 4.63 7.39 12.13
N TYR A 23 4.25 6.14 12.28
CA TYR A 23 5.12 5.03 12.69
C TYR A 23 5.47 4.06 11.55
N LEU A 24 5.20 4.45 10.29
CA LEU A 24 5.55 3.63 9.14
C LEU A 24 7.06 3.38 9.11
N LYS A 25 7.45 2.09 9.03
CA LYS A 25 8.84 1.67 8.93
C LYS A 25 9.14 1.23 7.51
N VAL A 26 10.20 1.77 6.94
CA VAL A 26 10.72 1.45 5.61
C VAL A 26 12.19 1.00 5.67
N SER A 27 12.65 0.56 6.84
CA SER A 27 14.06 0.21 7.09
C SER A 27 14.56 -0.97 6.25
N ASN A 28 13.66 -1.79 5.75
CA ASN A 28 14.00 -2.95 4.93
C ASN A 28 13.94 -2.66 3.41
N VAL A 29 13.60 -1.43 3.04
CA VAL A 29 13.66 -1.00 1.63
C VAL A 29 15.10 -0.54 1.33
N ASP A 30 15.73 -1.13 0.31
CA ASP A 30 17.10 -0.77 -0.07
C ASP A 30 17.16 0.69 -0.54
N ILE A 31 17.84 1.51 0.25
CA ILE A 31 18.00 2.95 0.00
C ILE A 31 18.99 3.26 -1.14
N ASN A 32 19.78 2.27 -1.57
CA ASN A 32 20.74 2.44 -2.65
C ASN A 32 20.16 2.09 -4.02
N ASN A 33 18.97 1.50 -4.06
CA ASN A 33 18.28 1.20 -5.30
C ASN A 33 17.43 2.41 -5.72
N PRO A 34 17.74 3.06 -6.87
CA PRO A 34 16.97 4.21 -7.37
C PRO A 34 15.49 3.92 -7.58
N ASP A 35 15.11 2.69 -7.89
CA ASP A 35 13.72 2.28 -8.09
C ASP A 35 12.87 2.42 -6.81
N ASN A 36 13.53 2.47 -5.65
CA ASN A 36 12.88 2.60 -4.35
C ASN A 36 12.75 4.05 -3.87
N PHE A 37 13.36 5.03 -4.56
CA PHE A 37 13.34 6.42 -4.10
C PHE A 37 11.92 6.98 -3.97
N GLY A 38 11.02 6.60 -4.87
CA GLY A 38 9.61 6.97 -4.77
C GLY A 38 8.97 6.52 -3.45
N ILE A 39 9.23 5.29 -3.02
CA ILE A 39 8.75 4.75 -1.74
C ILE A 39 9.30 5.57 -0.57
N LEU A 40 10.60 5.88 -0.59
CA LEU A 40 11.27 6.59 0.51
C LEU A 40 10.74 8.02 0.65
N TYR A 41 10.62 8.76 -0.46
CA TYR A 41 10.10 10.13 -0.45
C TYR A 41 8.64 10.18 -0.02
N LEU A 42 7.76 9.38 -0.63
CA LEU A 42 6.34 9.33 -0.29
C LEU A 42 6.12 8.94 1.18
N SER A 43 6.89 7.95 1.67
CA SER A 43 6.81 7.52 3.06
C SER A 43 7.23 8.62 4.03
N ASN A 44 8.29 9.38 3.71
CA ASN A 44 8.76 10.47 4.56
C ASN A 44 7.76 11.63 4.60
N GLU A 45 7.25 12.06 3.46
CA GLU A 45 6.25 13.13 3.39
C GLU A 45 4.97 12.74 4.14
N LEU A 46 4.50 11.53 3.95
CA LEU A 46 3.29 11.04 4.61
C LEU A 46 3.49 10.90 6.12
N LYS A 47 4.69 10.49 6.57
CA LYS A 47 5.04 10.46 8.00
C LYS A 47 5.03 11.85 8.62
N GLU A 48 5.61 12.84 7.96
CA GLU A 48 5.65 14.21 8.45
C GLU A 48 4.25 14.85 8.51
N LEU A 49 3.43 14.66 7.47
CA LEU A 49 2.02 15.07 7.50
C LEU A 49 1.24 14.41 8.64
N SER A 50 1.52 13.13 8.90
CA SER A 50 0.86 12.37 9.96
C SER A 50 1.27 12.84 11.34
N LYS A 51 2.57 13.01 11.60
CA LYS A 51 3.12 13.47 12.90
C LYS A 51 2.67 14.88 13.27
N SER A 52 2.68 15.79 12.29
CA SER A 52 2.30 17.19 12.51
C SER A 52 0.78 17.39 12.62
N GLY A 53 -0.02 16.38 12.29
CA GLY A 53 -1.48 16.50 12.16
C GLY A 53 -1.93 17.33 10.96
N ASN A 54 -1.00 17.71 10.07
CA ASN A 54 -1.30 18.51 8.88
C ASN A 54 -2.13 17.78 7.83
N TYR A 55 -2.21 16.44 7.91
CA TYR A 55 -3.14 15.68 7.07
C TYR A 55 -4.61 16.15 7.20
N LYS A 56 -4.98 16.74 8.34
CA LYS A 56 -6.31 17.33 8.56
C LYS A 56 -6.50 18.62 7.79
N LYS A 57 -5.43 19.36 7.56
CA LYS A 57 -5.45 20.62 6.78
C LYS A 57 -5.31 20.38 5.28
N TYR A 58 -4.63 19.30 4.90
CA TYR A 58 -4.32 18.95 3.51
C TYR A 58 -4.81 17.56 3.14
N PRO A 59 -6.12 17.29 3.29
CA PRO A 59 -6.66 15.93 3.10
C PRO A 59 -6.49 15.44 1.65
N ILE A 60 -6.65 16.28 0.64
CA ILE A 60 -6.46 15.90 -0.78
C ILE A 60 -5.01 15.48 -1.01
N SER A 61 -4.04 16.30 -0.59
CA SER A 61 -2.61 15.97 -0.74
C SER A 61 -2.28 14.67 0.01
N THR A 62 -2.87 14.47 1.19
CA THR A 62 -2.68 13.24 1.97
C THR A 62 -3.19 12.02 1.21
N VAL A 63 -4.37 12.08 0.60
CA VAL A 63 -4.91 10.99 -0.21
C VAL A 63 -4.04 10.70 -1.43
N MET A 64 -3.55 11.74 -2.11
CA MET A 64 -2.63 11.57 -3.25
C MET A 64 -1.35 10.83 -2.82
N LEU A 65 -0.76 11.19 -1.68
CA LEU A 65 0.42 10.51 -1.14
C LEU A 65 0.11 9.06 -0.76
N ILE A 66 -1.01 8.81 -0.09
CA ILE A 66 -1.43 7.45 0.30
C ILE A 66 -1.63 6.58 -0.95
N ARG A 67 -2.34 7.09 -1.96
CA ARG A 67 -2.59 6.37 -3.21
C ARG A 67 -1.29 6.04 -3.93
N SER A 68 -0.42 7.03 -4.06
CA SER A 68 0.89 6.84 -4.71
C SER A 68 1.78 5.87 -3.94
N LEU A 69 1.80 5.95 -2.61
CA LEU A 69 2.56 5.02 -1.78
C LEU A 69 2.01 3.59 -1.88
N LEU A 70 0.69 3.42 -1.89
CA LEU A 70 0.07 2.10 -2.07
C LEU A 70 0.45 1.49 -3.42
N GLU A 71 0.39 2.27 -4.50
CA GLU A 71 0.79 1.81 -5.83
C GLU A 71 2.25 1.37 -5.85
N GLN A 72 3.17 2.18 -5.32
CA GLN A 72 4.58 1.83 -5.26
C GLN A 72 4.85 0.63 -4.35
N ALA A 73 4.15 0.52 -3.23
CA ALA A 73 4.28 -0.62 -2.33
C ALA A 73 3.84 -1.93 -2.99
N LEU A 74 2.72 -1.94 -3.69
CA LEU A 74 2.24 -3.13 -4.40
C LEU A 74 3.16 -3.51 -5.55
N LYS A 75 3.65 -2.54 -6.35
CA LYS A 75 4.68 -2.77 -7.38
C LYS A 75 5.94 -3.38 -6.77
N TYR A 76 6.43 -2.82 -5.68
CA TYR A 76 7.59 -3.32 -4.95
C TYR A 76 7.40 -4.78 -4.50
N GLN A 77 6.22 -5.11 -3.95
CA GLN A 77 5.91 -6.48 -3.52
C GLN A 77 5.88 -7.44 -4.71
N LEU A 78 5.26 -7.06 -5.83
CA LEU A 78 5.20 -7.89 -7.04
C LEU A 78 6.58 -8.08 -7.67
N ASN A 79 7.41 -7.04 -7.70
CA ASN A 79 8.81 -7.16 -8.16
C ASN A 79 9.60 -8.13 -7.29
N LYS A 80 9.46 -8.03 -5.98
CA LYS A 80 10.13 -8.90 -5.02
C LYS A 80 9.73 -10.38 -5.16
N LEU A 81 8.50 -10.64 -5.55
CA LEU A 81 7.99 -11.97 -5.83
C LEU A 81 8.32 -12.45 -7.26
N GLY A 82 8.93 -11.61 -8.09
CA GLY A 82 9.20 -11.92 -9.50
C GLY A 82 7.94 -11.96 -10.38
N GLU A 83 6.84 -11.35 -9.94
CA GLU A 83 5.54 -11.41 -10.61
C GLU A 83 5.24 -10.19 -11.48
N TRP A 84 5.93 -9.06 -11.26
CA TRP A 84 5.61 -7.79 -11.90
C TRP A 84 5.65 -7.86 -13.43
N ASP A 85 6.74 -8.35 -14.01
CA ASP A 85 6.91 -8.38 -15.47
C ASP A 85 5.88 -9.28 -16.16
N GLY A 86 5.59 -10.43 -15.57
CA GLY A 86 4.56 -11.35 -16.07
C GLY A 86 3.17 -10.73 -16.05
N PHE A 87 2.82 -10.05 -14.95
CA PHE A 87 1.55 -9.33 -14.81
C PHE A 87 1.43 -8.19 -15.83
N VAL A 88 2.45 -7.34 -15.96
CA VAL A 88 2.47 -6.24 -16.93
C VAL A 88 2.31 -6.74 -18.37
N THR A 89 3.01 -7.83 -18.72
CA THR A 89 2.92 -8.44 -20.05
C THR A 89 1.51 -8.92 -20.34
N GLN A 90 0.87 -9.61 -19.39
CA GLN A 90 -0.50 -10.09 -19.54
C GLN A 90 -1.50 -8.95 -19.70
N GLU A 91 -1.38 -7.88 -18.90
CA GLU A 91 -2.27 -6.73 -19.00
C GLU A 91 -2.10 -5.96 -20.32
N LYS A 92 -0.88 -5.81 -20.84
CA LYS A 92 -0.62 -5.21 -22.15
C LYS A 92 -1.27 -6.00 -23.30
N ILE A 93 -1.16 -7.30 -23.26
CA ILE A 93 -1.79 -8.20 -24.26
C ILE A 93 -3.31 -8.07 -24.18
N LYS A 94 -3.87 -8.18 -22.97
CA LYS A 94 -5.32 -8.13 -22.74
C LYS A 94 -5.95 -6.80 -23.20
N ASN A 95 -5.28 -5.69 -22.88
CA ASN A 95 -5.80 -4.36 -23.16
C ASN A 95 -5.35 -3.81 -24.54
N LYS A 96 -4.53 -4.56 -25.28
CA LYS A 96 -3.99 -4.14 -26.60
C LYS A 96 -3.33 -2.76 -26.57
N ASN A 97 -2.68 -2.44 -25.46
CA ASN A 97 -1.95 -1.18 -25.29
C ASN A 97 -0.60 -1.43 -24.61
N ASN A 98 0.31 -0.47 -24.75
CA ASN A 98 1.67 -0.56 -24.20
C ASN A 98 1.82 0.15 -22.83
N LYS A 99 0.72 0.60 -22.23
CA LYS A 99 0.78 1.28 -20.93
C LYS A 99 0.93 0.28 -19.79
N GLU A 100 1.65 0.69 -18.77
CA GLU A 100 1.68 -0.07 -17.52
C GLU A 100 0.30 -0.07 -16.84
N PRO A 101 -0.06 -1.16 -16.15
CA PRO A 101 -1.30 -1.21 -15.39
C PRO A 101 -1.28 -0.18 -14.25
N GLY A 102 -2.37 0.58 -14.13
CA GLY A 102 -2.57 1.50 -13.02
C GLY A 102 -2.99 0.79 -11.73
N LEU A 103 -3.09 1.57 -10.64
CA LEU A 103 -3.37 1.06 -9.30
C LEU A 103 -4.58 0.12 -9.23
N GLU A 104 -5.66 0.41 -9.95
CA GLU A 104 -6.86 -0.45 -9.98
C GLU A 104 -6.52 -1.87 -10.44
N LYS A 105 -5.81 -2.01 -11.56
CA LYS A 105 -5.42 -3.31 -12.11
C LYS A 105 -4.46 -4.05 -11.20
N ILE A 106 -3.58 -3.32 -10.54
CA ILE A 106 -2.64 -3.89 -9.56
C ILE A 106 -3.42 -4.42 -8.35
N ILE A 107 -4.40 -3.68 -7.83
CA ILE A 107 -5.26 -4.12 -6.74
C ILE A 107 -6.05 -5.38 -7.13
N ASP A 108 -6.67 -5.40 -8.32
CA ASP A 108 -7.44 -6.53 -8.81
C ASP A 108 -6.56 -7.79 -8.93
N TYR A 109 -5.36 -7.65 -9.46
CA TYR A 109 -4.40 -8.75 -9.55
C TYR A 109 -4.01 -9.27 -8.16
N CYS A 110 -3.66 -8.36 -7.25
CA CYS A 110 -3.30 -8.73 -5.88
C CYS A 110 -4.49 -9.37 -5.13
N HIS A 111 -5.72 -8.91 -5.35
CA HIS A 111 -6.93 -9.46 -4.76
C HIS A 111 -7.17 -10.91 -5.20
N GLY A 112 -7.03 -11.18 -6.49
CA GLY A 112 -7.12 -12.55 -7.02
C GLY A 112 -6.01 -13.50 -6.55
N ASN A 113 -4.90 -12.96 -6.02
CA ASN A 113 -3.71 -13.72 -5.62
C ASN A 113 -3.28 -13.47 -4.16
N THR A 114 -4.19 -13.04 -3.29
CA THR A 114 -3.89 -12.56 -1.93
C THR A 114 -3.08 -13.55 -1.10
N ASN A 115 -3.42 -14.84 -1.18
CA ASN A 115 -2.74 -15.90 -0.42
C ASN A 115 -1.26 -16.05 -0.79
N ARG A 116 -0.93 -15.82 -2.06
CA ARG A 116 0.45 -15.90 -2.56
C ARG A 116 1.22 -14.62 -2.26
N ILE A 117 0.60 -13.46 -2.47
CA ILE A 117 1.23 -12.15 -2.32
C ILE A 117 1.50 -11.81 -0.85
N PHE A 118 0.59 -12.23 0.05
CA PHE A 118 0.71 -12.01 1.50
C PHE A 118 0.77 -13.36 2.23
N SER A 119 1.62 -14.29 1.75
CA SER A 119 1.62 -15.71 2.09
C SER A 119 1.73 -16.05 3.57
N ASN A 120 2.38 -15.18 4.36
CA ASN A 120 2.71 -15.49 5.75
C ASN A 120 1.88 -14.71 6.79
N ASP A 121 0.86 -13.95 6.36
CA ASP A 121 0.05 -13.16 7.28
C ASP A 121 -1.44 -13.14 6.91
N ALA A 122 -2.19 -14.06 7.50
CA ALA A 122 -3.63 -14.14 7.31
C ALA A 122 -4.39 -12.84 7.70
N LYS A 123 -3.83 -12.04 8.62
CA LYS A 123 -4.44 -10.76 9.00
C LYS A 123 -4.25 -9.72 7.90
N THR A 124 -3.06 -9.68 7.28
CA THR A 124 -2.81 -8.80 6.15
C THR A 124 -3.63 -9.22 4.93
N GLN A 125 -3.74 -10.53 4.64
CA GLN A 125 -4.63 -11.04 3.59
C GLN A 125 -6.06 -10.57 3.79
N ARG A 126 -6.60 -10.72 5.01
CA ARG A 126 -7.95 -10.24 5.35
C ARG A 126 -8.09 -8.74 5.20
N SER A 127 -7.12 -7.97 5.70
CA SER A 127 -7.12 -6.51 5.59
C SER A 127 -7.09 -6.05 4.13
N PHE A 128 -6.27 -6.68 3.30
CA PHE A 128 -6.20 -6.38 1.88
C PHE A 128 -7.51 -6.75 1.16
N ASN A 129 -8.06 -7.92 1.43
CA ASN A 129 -9.34 -8.33 0.85
C ASN A 129 -10.49 -7.39 1.22
N MET A 130 -10.56 -6.94 2.48
CA MET A 130 -11.54 -5.95 2.90
C MET A 130 -11.38 -4.62 2.16
N PHE A 131 -10.14 -4.15 2.00
CA PHE A 131 -9.83 -2.94 1.25
C PHE A 131 -10.20 -3.09 -0.23
N ALA A 132 -9.76 -4.16 -0.88
CA ALA A 132 -9.95 -4.40 -2.31
C ALA A 132 -11.43 -4.66 -2.68
N SER A 133 -12.19 -5.30 -1.79
CA SER A 133 -13.62 -5.57 -1.99
C SER A 133 -14.51 -4.35 -1.69
N ASN A 134 -13.97 -3.33 -1.03
CA ASN A 134 -14.74 -2.13 -0.72
C ASN A 134 -14.65 -1.13 -1.88
N ILE A 135 -15.58 -1.27 -2.83
CA ILE A 135 -15.70 -0.39 -4.00
C ILE A 135 -15.70 1.07 -3.58
N GLY A 136 -16.45 1.43 -2.53
CA GLY A 136 -16.50 2.81 -2.03
C GLY A 136 -15.15 3.38 -1.57
N THR A 137 -14.20 2.55 -1.14
CA THR A 137 -12.84 3.01 -0.78
C THR A 137 -12.00 3.29 -2.04
N LYS A 138 -12.07 2.42 -3.06
CA LYS A 138 -11.41 2.66 -4.36
C LYS A 138 -11.98 3.92 -4.99
N ASP A 139 -13.30 3.98 -5.09
CA ASP A 139 -14.01 5.13 -5.68
C ASP A 139 -13.70 6.42 -4.94
N TYR A 140 -13.60 6.38 -3.60
CA TYR A 140 -13.26 7.55 -2.80
C TYR A 140 -11.87 8.12 -3.15
N PHE A 141 -10.86 7.27 -3.30
CA PHE A 141 -9.53 7.71 -3.69
C PHE A 141 -9.51 8.26 -5.12
N ASP A 142 -10.18 7.60 -6.05
CA ASP A 142 -10.23 8.04 -7.44
C ASP A 142 -11.08 9.33 -7.59
N MET A 143 -12.21 9.43 -6.89
CA MET A 143 -13.03 10.65 -6.88
C MET A 143 -12.27 11.87 -6.35
N LEU A 144 -11.55 11.73 -5.23
CA LEU A 144 -10.79 12.85 -4.67
C LEU A 144 -9.69 13.36 -5.60
N ILE A 145 -9.16 12.50 -6.47
CA ILE A 145 -8.08 12.86 -7.38
C ILE A 145 -8.62 13.40 -8.72
N HIS A 146 -9.64 12.73 -9.27
CA HIS A 146 -10.14 13.05 -10.61
C HIS A 146 -11.36 13.96 -10.59
N HIS A 147 -12.13 13.95 -9.51
CA HIS A 147 -13.38 14.69 -9.34
C HIS A 147 -13.47 15.31 -7.94
N PRO A 148 -12.50 16.18 -7.56
CA PRO A 148 -12.47 16.76 -6.21
C PRO A 148 -13.72 17.62 -5.89
N GLU A 149 -14.45 18.04 -6.91
CA GLU A 149 -15.74 18.74 -6.80
C GLU A 149 -16.89 17.82 -6.34
N CYS A 150 -16.74 16.50 -6.50
CA CYS A 150 -17.77 15.50 -6.18
C CYS A 150 -17.53 14.78 -4.85
N ALA A 151 -16.37 14.95 -4.24
CA ALA A 151 -16.00 14.23 -3.02
C ALA A 151 -15.53 15.20 -1.94
N VAL A 152 -16.03 14.99 -0.72
CA VAL A 152 -15.54 15.72 0.46
C VAL A 152 -14.25 15.05 0.91
N ALA A 153 -13.15 15.80 0.90
CA ALA A 153 -11.90 15.36 1.49
C ALA A 153 -11.99 15.45 3.02
N ASP A 154 -12.32 14.31 3.65
CA ASP A 154 -12.54 14.21 5.08
C ASP A 154 -11.42 13.41 5.75
N SER A 155 -10.76 14.04 6.72
CA SER A 155 -9.69 13.41 7.50
C SER A 155 -10.15 12.20 8.30
N GLU A 156 -11.41 12.17 8.76
CA GLU A 156 -11.96 11.03 9.50
C GLU A 156 -12.13 9.80 8.59
N ILE A 157 -12.54 10.02 7.35
CA ILE A 157 -12.63 8.96 6.36
C ILE A 157 -11.23 8.40 6.06
N ILE A 158 -10.23 9.29 5.90
CA ILE A 158 -8.83 8.90 5.67
C ILE A 158 -8.29 8.09 6.85
N GLU A 159 -8.53 8.53 8.09
CA GLU A 159 -8.16 7.80 9.30
C GLU A 159 -8.83 6.42 9.35
N LYS A 160 -10.11 6.35 9.05
CA LYS A 160 -10.88 5.10 9.05
C LYS A 160 -10.33 4.09 8.02
N ILE A 161 -10.09 4.52 6.79
CA ILE A 161 -9.53 3.67 5.73
C ILE A 161 -8.14 3.17 6.14
N THR A 162 -7.29 4.06 6.64
CA THR A 162 -5.93 3.73 7.06
C THR A 162 -5.93 2.72 8.19
N ASN A 163 -6.75 2.95 9.22
CA ASN A 163 -6.82 2.09 10.40
C ASN A 163 -7.53 0.75 10.13
N ASN A 164 -8.43 0.68 9.14
CA ASN A 164 -9.16 -0.53 8.79
C ASN A 164 -8.34 -1.53 7.97
N GLY A 165 -7.06 -1.25 7.72
CA GLY A 165 -6.17 -2.25 7.16
C GLY A 165 -5.12 -1.75 6.19
N LEU A 166 -5.29 -0.55 5.61
CA LEU A 166 -4.34 -0.03 4.62
C LEU A 166 -2.93 0.14 5.21
N TYR A 167 -2.82 0.68 6.44
CA TYR A 167 -1.55 0.77 7.15
C TYR A 167 -0.89 -0.61 7.32
N ARG A 168 -1.66 -1.62 7.70
CA ARG A 168 -1.15 -2.99 7.88
C ARG A 168 -0.59 -3.55 6.58
N VAL A 169 -1.30 -3.36 5.48
CA VAL A 169 -0.86 -3.85 4.15
C VAL A 169 0.47 -3.22 3.75
N ILE A 170 0.57 -1.89 3.82
CA ILE A 170 1.78 -1.16 3.46
C ILE A 170 2.94 -1.53 4.40
N GLN A 171 2.70 -1.60 5.71
CA GLN A 171 3.72 -1.97 6.69
C GLN A 171 4.21 -3.42 6.52
N TYR A 172 3.29 -4.35 6.17
CA TYR A 172 3.66 -5.74 5.86
C TYR A 172 4.64 -5.79 4.68
N ILE A 173 4.33 -5.09 3.60
CA ILE A 173 5.17 -5.08 2.39
C ILE A 173 6.59 -4.60 2.70
N PHE A 174 6.73 -3.57 3.54
CA PHE A 174 8.03 -3.00 3.88
C PHE A 174 8.76 -3.72 5.01
N ASN A 175 8.11 -4.60 5.76
CA ASN A 175 8.72 -5.37 6.84
C ASN A 175 9.13 -6.79 6.43
N ASN A 176 8.50 -7.35 5.40
CA ASN A 176 8.81 -8.70 4.93
C ASN A 176 9.94 -8.65 3.90
N THR A 177 11.13 -8.79 4.38
CA THR A 177 12.36 -9.01 3.60
C THR A 177 12.89 -10.41 3.86
#